data_bfc93efe48fa7a75e8db48e7b221b26a
#
_entry.id   bfc93efe48fa7a75e8db48e7b221b26a
#
_cell.length_a   1.000
_cell.length_b   1.000
_cell.length_c   1.000
_cell.angle_alpha   90.00
_cell.angle_beta   90.00
_cell.angle_gamma   90.00
#
_symmetry.space_group_name_H-M   'P 1'
#
loop_
_entity.id
_entity.type
_entity.pdbx_description
1 polymer ?
#
loop_
_entity_poly.entity_id
_entity_poly.type
_entity_poly.pdbx_seq_one_letter_code
_entity_poly.pdbx_strand_id
1 'polypeptide(L)'
;AGGDCNGGNPGGVYSYAYDYGIPDSSCEQYTAKNLGHRCGAIDVCRDCTWPPPPPGEDGLDHCWAVPYTHFYASDYYSLGGADRMKAEIYKNGPISCGIDVTDKFESTYKAG
;
A
#
# COMPACT_ATOMS: atom_id res chain seq x y z
N ALA A 1 -4.16 0.20 -9.19
CA ALA A 1 -4.69 0.84 -7.99
C ALA A 1 -4.01 2.20 -7.84
N GLY A 2 -4.54 3.23 -7.49
CA GLY A 2 -4.19 4.60 -7.08
C GLY A 2 -2.81 5.21 -7.37
N GLY A 3 -1.90 4.57 -8.12
CA GLY A 3 -0.57 5.11 -8.38
C GLY A 3 0.39 4.15 -9.08
N ASP A 4 1.65 4.55 -9.14
CA ASP A 4 2.77 3.79 -9.72
C ASP A 4 4.03 3.89 -8.84
N CYS A 5 5.20 3.51 -9.37
CA CYS A 5 6.48 3.58 -8.64
C CYS A 5 6.94 5.01 -8.31
N ASN A 6 6.32 6.05 -8.85
CA ASN A 6 6.66 7.45 -8.60
C ASN A 6 5.70 8.11 -7.60
N GLY A 7 4.76 7.38 -7.09
CA GLY A 7 3.78 7.84 -6.13
C GLY A 7 2.35 7.53 -6.50
N GLY A 8 1.41 7.95 -5.68
CA GLY A 8 0.01 7.66 -5.91
C GLY A 8 -0.94 8.48 -5.06
N ASN A 9 -2.22 8.19 -5.24
CA ASN A 9 -3.31 8.82 -4.52
C ASN A 9 -4.02 7.78 -3.64
N PRO A 10 -4.02 7.93 -2.31
CA PRO A 10 -4.72 7.00 -1.42
C PRO A 10 -6.21 6.82 -1.75
N GLY A 11 -6.89 7.87 -2.22
CA GLY A 11 -8.28 7.78 -2.67
C GLY A 11 -8.48 6.76 -3.79
N GLY A 12 -7.54 6.65 -4.71
CA GLY A 12 -7.55 5.64 -5.78
C GLY A 12 -7.38 4.21 -5.25
N VAL A 13 -6.66 4.02 -4.14
CA VAL A 13 -6.54 2.71 -3.49
C VAL A 13 -7.88 2.30 -2.87
N TYR A 14 -8.57 3.21 -2.19
CA TYR A 14 -9.90 2.92 -1.62
C TYR A 14 -10.95 2.63 -2.68
N SER A 15 -10.96 3.40 -3.78
CA SER A 15 -11.83 3.14 -4.92
C SER A 15 -11.58 1.76 -5.53
N TYR A 16 -10.31 1.41 -5.73
CA TYR A 16 -9.95 0.10 -6.25
C TYR A 16 -10.36 -1.03 -5.29
N ALA A 17 -10.14 -0.86 -3.99
CA ALA A 17 -10.55 -1.83 -2.99
C ALA A 17 -12.07 -2.01 -2.92
N TYR A 18 -12.83 -0.94 -3.18
CA TYR A 18 -14.28 -1.00 -3.26
C TYR A 18 -14.76 -1.83 -4.47
N ASP A 19 -14.17 -1.59 -5.64
CA ASP A 19 -14.61 -2.21 -6.90
C ASP A 19 -14.08 -3.64 -7.07
N TYR A 20 -12.84 -3.91 -6.69
CA TYR A 20 -12.12 -5.14 -7.03
C TYR A 20 -11.60 -5.94 -5.82
N GLY A 21 -11.50 -5.30 -4.66
CA GLY A 21 -10.83 -5.88 -3.52
C GLY A 21 -9.31 -5.85 -3.63
N ILE A 22 -8.64 -5.92 -2.49
CA ILE A 22 -7.18 -5.98 -2.37
C ILE A 22 -6.78 -7.11 -1.44
N PRO A 23 -5.56 -7.70 -1.61
CA PRO A 23 -5.01 -8.64 -0.65
C PRO A 23 -4.57 -7.94 0.64
N ASP A 24 -4.28 -8.71 1.68
CA ASP A 24 -3.57 -8.22 2.84
C ASP A 24 -2.05 -8.10 2.59
N SER A 25 -1.34 -7.51 3.55
CA SER A 25 0.11 -7.23 3.42
C SER A 25 1.00 -8.48 3.42
N SER A 26 0.46 -9.67 3.71
CA SER A 26 1.23 -10.92 3.64
C SER A 26 1.48 -11.37 2.21
N CYS A 27 0.64 -10.94 1.27
CA CYS A 27 0.75 -11.27 -0.15
C CYS A 27 1.99 -10.67 -0.81
N GLU A 28 2.27 -9.41 -0.51
CA GLU A 28 3.45 -8.70 -0.96
C GLU A 28 3.83 -7.60 0.04
N GLN A 29 5.07 -7.66 0.52
CA GLN A 29 5.59 -6.66 1.45
C GLN A 29 6.27 -5.53 0.68
N TYR A 30 6.11 -4.31 1.18
CA TYR A 30 6.80 -3.15 0.64
C TYR A 30 8.31 -3.25 0.88
N THR A 31 9.09 -3.33 -0.18
CA THR A 31 10.55 -3.49 -0.12
C THR A 31 11.32 -2.19 -0.28
N ALA A 32 10.66 -1.09 -0.65
CA ALA A 32 11.29 0.20 -1.00
C ALA A 32 12.36 0.09 -2.12
N LYS A 33 12.23 -0.88 -3.00
CA LYS A 33 13.14 -1.13 -4.12
C LYS A 33 12.36 -1.13 -5.43
N ASN A 34 12.90 -0.45 -6.44
CA ASN A 34 12.39 -0.59 -7.80
C ASN A 34 13.04 -1.83 -8.43
N LEU A 35 12.33 -2.94 -8.38
CA LEU A 35 12.79 -4.21 -8.96
C LEU A 35 12.38 -4.40 -10.42
N GLY A 36 11.84 -3.36 -11.06
CA GLY A 36 11.41 -3.42 -12.45
C GLY A 36 10.20 -4.32 -12.70
N HIS A 37 9.44 -4.63 -11.66
CA HIS A 37 8.28 -5.50 -11.76
C HIS A 37 7.18 -4.87 -12.62
N ARG A 38 6.49 -5.72 -13.36
CA ARG A 38 5.29 -5.36 -14.11
C ARG A 38 4.09 -5.84 -13.30
N CYS A 39 2.98 -5.10 -13.33
CA CYS A 39 1.75 -5.45 -12.61
C CYS A 39 1.13 -6.76 -13.15
N GLY A 40 1.67 -7.88 -12.72
CA GLY A 40 1.21 -9.23 -13.02
C GLY A 40 0.60 -9.89 -11.79
N ALA A 41 0.08 -11.10 -11.95
CA ALA A 41 -0.52 -11.84 -10.84
C ALA A 41 0.48 -12.12 -9.70
N ILE A 42 1.75 -12.34 -10.03
CA ILE A 42 2.84 -12.55 -9.07
C ILE A 42 3.17 -11.28 -8.25
N ASP A 43 2.84 -10.11 -8.78
CA ASP A 43 3.05 -8.82 -8.09
C ASP A 43 1.84 -8.43 -7.23
N VAL A 44 0.79 -9.23 -7.24
CA VAL A 44 -0.40 -9.02 -6.40
C VAL A 44 -0.36 -9.93 -5.17
N CYS A 45 -0.13 -11.21 -5.38
CA CYS A 45 0.04 -12.16 -4.29
C CYS A 45 0.91 -13.33 -4.74
N ARG A 46 1.98 -13.58 -4.00
CA ARG A 46 2.93 -14.64 -4.32
C ARG A 46 3.34 -15.44 -3.11
N ASP A 47 3.73 -16.67 -3.38
CA ASP A 47 4.47 -17.52 -2.47
C ASP A 47 5.84 -17.83 -3.07
N CYS A 48 6.84 -18.07 -2.25
CA CYS A 48 8.21 -18.25 -2.68
C CYS A 48 8.87 -19.42 -1.93
N THR A 49 9.82 -20.10 -2.55
CA THR A 49 10.62 -21.12 -1.88
C THR A 49 11.51 -20.50 -0.80
N TRP A 50 11.70 -21.25 0.28
CA TRP A 50 12.64 -20.91 1.33
C TRP A 50 13.86 -21.84 1.26
N PRO A 51 15.13 -21.37 1.43
CA PRO A 51 15.53 -20.00 1.73
C PRO A 51 15.39 -19.05 0.51
N PRO A 52 15.28 -17.73 0.77
CA PRO A 52 15.27 -16.76 -0.32
C PRO A 52 16.61 -16.79 -1.07
N PRO A 53 16.63 -16.38 -2.36
CA PRO A 53 17.86 -16.31 -3.14
C PRO A 53 18.86 -15.33 -2.54
N PRO A 54 20.15 -15.42 -2.92
CA PRO A 54 21.20 -14.52 -2.48
C PRO A 54 20.85 -13.05 -2.78
N PRO A 55 21.35 -12.09 -1.95
CA PRO A 55 21.16 -10.67 -2.21
C PRO A 55 21.70 -10.28 -3.59
N GLY A 56 20.86 -9.62 -4.39
CA GLY A 56 21.21 -9.16 -5.75
C GLY A 56 20.45 -9.86 -6.87
N GLU A 57 19.85 -10.99 -6.60
CA GLU A 57 18.86 -11.60 -7.49
C GLU A 57 17.47 -11.07 -7.14
N ASP A 58 16.64 -10.78 -8.13
CA ASP A 58 15.28 -10.28 -7.91
C ASP A 58 14.34 -11.33 -7.29
N GLY A 59 14.78 -12.56 -7.24
CA GLY A 59 14.15 -13.65 -6.50
C GLY A 59 12.83 -14.14 -7.06
N LEU A 60 12.31 -13.54 -8.11
CA LEU A 60 11.02 -13.91 -8.69
C LEU A 60 11.03 -15.29 -9.34
N ASP A 61 12.19 -15.76 -9.79
CA ASP A 61 12.35 -17.10 -10.35
C ASP A 61 12.06 -18.22 -9.33
N HIS A 62 12.04 -17.87 -8.06
CA HIS A 62 11.70 -18.76 -6.94
C HIS A 62 10.31 -18.55 -6.38
N CYS A 63 9.52 -17.70 -7.03
CA CYS A 63 8.18 -17.33 -6.60
C CYS A 63 7.13 -17.68 -7.65
N TRP A 64 5.90 -17.88 -7.20
CA TRP A 64 4.75 -18.10 -8.07
C TRP A 64 3.52 -17.37 -7.55
N ALA A 65 2.65 -16.96 -8.45
CA ALA A 65 1.39 -16.35 -8.09
C ALA A 65 0.47 -17.33 -7.37
N VAL A 66 -0.18 -16.90 -6.31
CA VAL A 66 -1.14 -17.71 -5.55
C VAL A 66 -2.49 -17.01 -5.46
N PRO A 67 -3.58 -17.76 -5.31
CA PRO A 67 -4.89 -17.21 -4.96
C PRO A 67 -4.84 -16.53 -3.60
N TYR A 68 -5.61 -15.47 -3.44
CA TYR A 68 -5.68 -14.69 -2.21
C TYR A 68 -7.12 -14.30 -1.85
N THR A 69 -7.32 -13.93 -0.59
CA THR A 69 -8.59 -13.39 -0.12
C THR A 69 -8.70 -11.92 -0.52
N HIS A 70 -9.80 -11.57 -1.18
CA HIS A 70 -10.11 -10.19 -1.53
C HIS A 70 -10.78 -9.49 -0.35
N PHE A 71 -10.17 -8.43 0.15
CA PHE A 71 -10.73 -7.53 1.15
C PHE A 71 -11.28 -6.29 0.47
N TYR A 72 -12.55 -6.00 0.70
CA TYR A 72 -13.26 -4.90 0.05
C TYR A 72 -13.46 -3.74 1.01
N ALA A 73 -13.33 -2.52 0.52
CA ALA A 73 -13.87 -1.37 1.21
C ALA A 73 -15.41 -1.39 1.07
N SER A 74 -16.13 -1.19 2.16
CA SER A 74 -17.61 -1.12 2.11
C SER A 74 -18.11 0.20 1.55
N ASP A 75 -17.32 1.25 1.70
CA ASP A 75 -17.57 2.61 1.20
C ASP A 75 -16.26 3.41 1.22
N TYR A 76 -16.22 4.51 0.48
CA TYR A 76 -15.09 5.45 0.51
C TYR A 76 -15.56 6.86 0.17
N TYR A 77 -14.96 7.86 0.82
CA TYR A 77 -15.29 9.27 0.61
C TYR A 77 -14.18 10.18 1.10
N SER A 78 -14.25 11.45 0.70
CA SER A 78 -13.31 12.47 1.15
C SER A 78 -13.88 13.29 2.29
N LEU A 79 -13.03 13.58 3.27
CA LEU A 79 -13.35 14.38 4.44
C LEU A 79 -12.48 15.65 4.47
N GLY A 80 -13.05 16.71 4.99
CA GLY A 80 -12.33 17.96 5.27
C GLY A 80 -12.78 18.57 6.58
N GLY A 81 -11.85 19.25 7.27
CA GLY A 81 -12.08 19.92 8.54
C GLY A 81 -11.90 19.01 9.77
N ALA A 82 -11.26 19.57 10.80
CA ALA A 82 -10.83 18.85 11.98
C ALA A 82 -11.96 18.12 12.70
N ASP A 83 -13.12 18.73 12.85
CA ASP A 83 -14.23 18.12 13.61
C ASP A 83 -14.82 16.90 12.88
N ARG A 84 -14.93 16.96 11.54
CA ARG A 84 -15.38 15.81 10.75
C ARG A 84 -14.37 14.68 10.79
N MET A 85 -13.08 14.99 10.68
CA MET A 85 -12.01 14.00 10.77
C MET A 85 -11.98 13.32 12.14
N LYS A 86 -12.13 14.08 13.22
CA LYS A 86 -12.23 13.51 14.58
C LYS A 86 -13.44 12.60 14.74
N ALA A 87 -14.60 13.02 14.24
CA ALA A 87 -15.83 12.23 14.31
C ALA A 87 -15.70 10.92 13.54
N GLU A 88 -15.05 10.96 12.35
CA GLU A 88 -14.81 9.78 11.54
C GLU A 88 -13.86 8.80 12.23
N ILE A 89 -12.73 9.30 12.76
CA ILE A 89 -11.77 8.47 13.50
C ILE A 89 -12.44 7.82 14.71
N TYR A 90 -13.27 8.56 15.44
CA TYR A 90 -13.98 8.03 16.58
C TYR A 90 -14.97 6.92 16.23
N LYS A 91 -15.67 7.07 15.11
CA LYS A 91 -16.71 6.14 14.66
C LYS A 91 -16.17 4.92 13.94
N ASN A 92 -15.23 5.12 13.01
CA ASN A 92 -14.82 4.11 12.03
C ASN A 92 -13.32 3.76 12.12
N GLY A 93 -12.54 4.46 12.96
CA GLY A 93 -11.10 4.19 13.11
C GLY A 93 -10.21 5.09 12.27
N PRO A 94 -8.94 4.71 12.05
CA PRO A 94 -7.95 5.53 11.36
C PRO A 94 -8.37 5.96 9.97
N ILE A 95 -7.98 7.16 9.58
CA ILE A 95 -8.19 7.71 8.24
C ILE A 95 -6.86 7.94 7.54
N SER A 96 -6.85 7.82 6.20
CA SER A 96 -5.72 8.23 5.39
C SER A 96 -5.75 9.73 5.17
N CYS A 97 -4.61 10.41 5.35
CA CYS A 97 -4.53 11.86 5.14
C CYS A 97 -3.20 12.26 4.49
N GLY A 98 -3.22 13.40 3.79
CA GLY A 98 -2.02 14.12 3.37
C GLY A 98 -1.67 15.19 4.37
N ILE A 99 -0.39 15.50 4.52
CA ILE A 99 0.13 16.60 5.30
C ILE A 99 1.07 17.45 4.47
N ASP A 100 1.07 18.76 4.70
CA ASP A 100 2.11 19.62 4.17
C ASP A 100 3.39 19.45 4.98
N VAL A 101 4.49 19.17 4.31
CA VAL A 101 5.78 18.88 4.93
C VAL A 101 6.73 20.05 4.66
N THR A 102 7.34 20.59 5.71
CA THR A 102 8.38 21.61 5.58
C THR A 102 9.72 20.95 5.30
N ASP A 103 10.64 21.67 4.61
CA ASP A 103 12.01 21.17 4.36
C ASP A 103 12.73 20.72 5.64
N LYS A 104 12.44 21.40 6.75
CA LYS A 104 12.99 21.05 8.05
C LYS A 104 12.46 19.70 8.57
N PHE A 105 11.19 19.40 8.38
CA PHE A 105 10.61 18.14 8.75
C PHE A 105 11.17 17.01 7.89
N GLU A 106 11.27 17.24 6.58
CA GLU A 106 11.73 16.23 5.62
C GLU A 106 13.23 15.90 5.77
N SER A 107 14.08 16.91 6.00
CA SER A 107 15.53 16.76 5.93
C SER A 107 16.22 16.64 7.28
N THR A 108 15.67 17.21 8.36
CA THR A 108 16.38 17.32 9.64
C THR A 108 15.65 16.74 10.84
N TYR A 109 14.36 16.41 10.72
CA TYR A 109 13.61 15.80 11.80
C TYR A 109 14.14 14.38 12.11
N LYS A 110 14.47 14.13 13.35
CA LYS A 110 15.01 12.85 13.79
C LYS A 110 14.11 12.12 14.79
N ALA A 111 13.52 12.83 15.71
CA ALA A 111 12.55 12.34 16.69
C ALA A 111 12.04 13.50 17.53
N GLY A 112 10.86 13.36 18.11
CA GLY A 112 10.33 14.35 19.04
C GLY A 112 9.03 13.90 19.65
#